data_86733326b0a9ecda0d40eba204773a7d
#
_entry.id   86733326b0a9ecda0d40eba204773a7d
#
_cell.length_a   1.000
_cell.length_b   1.000
_cell.length_c   1.000
_cell.angle_alpha   90.00
_cell.angle_beta   90.00
_cell.angle_gamma   90.00
#
_symmetry.space_group_name_H-M   'P 1'
#
loop_
_entity.id
_entity.type
_entity.pdbx_description
1 polymer ?
#
loop_
_entity_poly.entity_id
_entity_poly.type
_entity_poly.pdbx_seq_one_letter_code
_entity_poly.pdbx_strand_id
1 'polypeptide(L)'
;MNPIVLSASRVVVVAAMAFGCTSATSAQEMNAPLKELAAAANKEGTLTLSWSGSTFAGVQGAARFQAAMNKVFGTNIRVNFLPGADMARVVNQLATEFTAGQKSHVDILLGASPQIVPVVKVNFFERVDWLQYLPNRITPEMIELDSQIIRIVTGLSGATYNSQLAPMKPTKLEDFLRPEWKGKIASTPYSAGFDILSADDVWGKEKTFNYVRALTQQIVGLIRCGEAERIATGEYLALVMDCTGQDALQWQEKGAPVGQMMPLDAAQQRYYYFAVPKNAQHPHAAKLYTLFTLTEEGQKLAYDTWKTDLHSFPGSRMGKMVDDFKKLDVKFKEVTVEWQLKHPEIDANRSELIKILTTKG
;
A
#
# COMPACT_ATOMS: atom_id res chain seq x y z
N MET A 1 -18.26 18.44 87.22
CA MET A 1 -19.20 19.21 86.49
C MET A 1 -18.46 19.72 85.24
N ASN A 2 -18.60 19.03 84.14
CA ASN A 2 -18.01 19.43 82.82
C ASN A 2 -19.16 19.62 81.85
N PRO A 3 -19.19 20.76 81.12
CA PRO A 3 -20.23 20.96 80.09
C PRO A 3 -19.84 20.28 78.79
N ILE A 4 -20.84 19.69 78.19
CA ILE A 4 -20.81 19.04 76.90
C ILE A 4 -20.89 20.11 75.81
N VAL A 5 -19.89 20.13 74.90
CA VAL A 5 -19.90 20.95 73.68
C VAL A 5 -20.40 20.10 72.50
N LEU A 6 -21.56 20.48 71.99
CA LEU A 6 -22.13 19.91 70.78
C LEU A 6 -21.44 20.53 69.54
N SER A 7 -20.72 19.68 68.78
CA SER A 7 -20.16 20.06 67.48
C SER A 7 -21.18 19.76 66.37
N ALA A 8 -21.60 20.80 65.64
CA ALA A 8 -22.45 20.66 64.47
C ALA A 8 -21.62 20.34 63.23
N SER A 9 -21.72 19.11 62.74
CA SER A 9 -21.12 18.67 61.45
C SER A 9 -21.91 19.20 60.29
N ARG A 10 -21.30 20.10 59.49
CA ARG A 10 -21.82 20.54 58.20
C ARG A 10 -21.53 19.48 57.17
N VAL A 11 -22.56 18.83 56.65
CA VAL A 11 -22.49 17.95 55.47
C VAL A 11 -22.37 18.83 54.23
N VAL A 12 -21.20 18.82 53.59
CA VAL A 12 -21.02 19.41 52.26
C VAL A 12 -21.36 18.36 51.24
N VAL A 13 -22.50 18.52 50.55
CA VAL A 13 -22.85 17.69 49.40
C VAL A 13 -22.09 18.23 48.18
N VAL A 14 -21.04 17.53 47.79
CA VAL A 14 -20.33 17.79 46.51
C VAL A 14 -21.11 17.08 45.41
N ALA A 15 -21.86 17.85 44.61
CA ALA A 15 -22.44 17.35 43.37
C ALA A 15 -21.35 17.18 42.32
N ALA A 16 -20.90 15.94 42.09
CA ALA A 16 -20.03 15.63 40.99
C ALA A 16 -20.80 15.66 39.65
N MET A 17 -20.66 16.75 38.93
CA MET A 17 -21.09 16.81 37.53
C MET A 17 -20.12 15.99 36.71
N ALA A 18 -20.50 14.76 36.37
CA ALA A 18 -19.83 13.95 35.37
C ALA A 18 -20.04 14.56 33.98
N PHE A 19 -19.09 15.36 33.49
CA PHE A 19 -19.00 15.72 32.09
C PHE A 19 -18.64 14.44 31.32
N GLY A 20 -19.65 13.76 30.81
CA GLY A 20 -19.47 12.71 29.82
C GLY A 20 -18.96 13.35 28.51
N CYS A 21 -17.65 13.33 28.29
CA CYS A 21 -17.10 13.52 26.94
C CYS A 21 -17.55 12.37 26.07
N THR A 22 -18.73 12.45 25.49
CA THR A 22 -19.07 11.65 24.32
C THR A 22 -18.18 12.14 23.18
N SER A 23 -17.13 11.39 22.88
CA SER A 23 -16.40 11.52 21.62
C SER A 23 -17.41 11.27 20.50
N ALA A 24 -18.04 12.33 20.01
CA ALA A 24 -18.82 12.29 18.79
C ALA A 24 -17.84 11.91 17.68
N THR A 25 -17.83 10.63 17.30
CA THR A 25 -17.24 10.20 16.03
C THR A 25 -17.97 11.00 14.98
N SER A 26 -17.31 11.98 14.40
CA SER A 26 -17.86 12.78 13.31
C SER A 26 -18.24 11.82 12.19
N ALA A 27 -19.53 11.51 12.07
CA ALA A 27 -20.04 10.86 10.88
C ALA A 27 -19.66 11.76 9.71
N GLN A 28 -18.92 11.24 8.75
CA GLN A 28 -18.52 12.01 7.57
C GLN A 28 -19.80 12.50 6.90
N GLU A 29 -19.95 13.82 6.78
CA GLU A 29 -21.14 14.41 6.17
C GLU A 29 -21.16 14.03 4.68
N MET A 30 -22.04 13.09 4.33
CA MET A 30 -22.19 12.60 2.96
C MET A 30 -22.93 13.64 2.13
N ASN A 31 -22.33 14.08 1.03
CA ASN A 31 -23.01 14.88 0.01
C ASN A 31 -24.05 14.03 -0.77
N ALA A 32 -24.86 14.67 -1.62
CA ALA A 32 -25.94 13.99 -2.34
C ALA A 32 -25.42 12.84 -3.24
N PRO A 33 -24.38 13.01 -4.09
CA PRO A 33 -23.83 11.91 -4.90
C PRO A 33 -23.37 10.71 -4.07
N LEU A 34 -22.73 10.94 -2.92
CA LEU A 34 -22.26 9.85 -2.07
C LEU A 34 -23.42 9.11 -1.37
N LYS A 35 -24.49 9.82 -0.98
CA LYS A 35 -25.71 9.21 -0.44
C LYS A 35 -26.40 8.31 -1.47
N GLU A 36 -26.51 8.78 -2.72
CA GLU A 36 -27.10 8.00 -3.81
C GLU A 36 -26.26 6.76 -4.10
N LEU A 37 -24.94 6.90 -4.15
CA LEU A 37 -24.03 5.77 -4.33
C LEU A 37 -24.15 4.74 -3.18
N ALA A 38 -24.18 5.21 -1.93
CA ALA A 38 -24.35 4.34 -0.76
C ALA A 38 -25.68 3.56 -0.82
N ALA A 39 -26.78 4.21 -1.22
CA ALA A 39 -28.07 3.56 -1.40
C ALA A 39 -28.04 2.53 -2.53
N ALA A 40 -27.40 2.82 -3.66
CA ALA A 40 -27.25 1.89 -4.76
C ALA A 40 -26.36 0.69 -4.39
N ALA A 41 -25.22 0.93 -3.72
CA ALA A 41 -24.34 -0.10 -3.21
C ALA A 41 -25.03 -1.02 -2.18
N ASN A 42 -25.86 -0.42 -1.31
CA ASN A 42 -26.62 -1.21 -0.33
C ASN A 42 -27.69 -2.10 -0.97
N LYS A 43 -28.25 -1.74 -2.15
CA LYS A 43 -29.14 -2.59 -2.94
C LYS A 43 -28.38 -3.77 -3.58
N GLU A 44 -27.12 -3.59 -3.99
CA GLU A 44 -26.26 -4.68 -4.45
C GLU A 44 -25.95 -5.65 -3.30
N GLY A 45 -25.78 -5.13 -2.08
CA GLY A 45 -25.71 -5.88 -0.82
C GLY A 45 -24.47 -6.74 -0.64
N THR A 46 -23.60 -6.83 -1.65
CA THR A 46 -22.39 -7.65 -1.64
C THR A 46 -21.26 -7.00 -2.44
N LEU A 47 -20.02 -7.41 -2.14
CA LEU A 47 -18.80 -6.99 -2.82
C LEU A 47 -17.81 -8.15 -2.80
N THR A 48 -17.21 -8.49 -3.92
CA THR A 48 -16.21 -9.56 -4.01
C THR A 48 -14.83 -8.98 -4.28
N LEU A 49 -13.85 -9.33 -3.41
CA LEU A 49 -12.47 -8.86 -3.47
C LEU A 49 -11.50 -10.05 -3.54
N SER A 50 -10.36 -9.86 -4.18
CA SER A 50 -9.28 -10.86 -4.20
C SER A 50 -7.91 -10.19 -4.21
N TRP A 51 -7.06 -10.55 -3.25
CA TRP A 51 -5.63 -10.24 -3.19
C TRP A 51 -4.90 -11.20 -2.26
N SER A 52 -3.59 -11.05 -2.09
CA SER A 52 -2.79 -11.92 -1.23
C SER A 52 -3.17 -11.78 0.25
N GLY A 53 -2.95 -12.82 1.03
CA GLY A 53 -3.27 -12.80 2.47
C GLY A 53 -2.49 -11.78 3.30
N SER A 54 -1.32 -11.31 2.81
CA SER A 54 -0.55 -10.25 3.47
C SER A 54 -1.05 -8.84 3.14
N THR A 55 -1.74 -8.65 2.02
CA THR A 55 -2.28 -7.36 1.60
C THR A 55 -3.52 -7.02 2.42
N PHE A 56 -3.52 -5.86 3.07
CA PHE A 56 -4.59 -5.43 3.99
C PHE A 56 -4.98 -6.49 5.03
N ALA A 57 -4.03 -7.32 5.49
CA ALA A 57 -4.28 -8.44 6.40
C ALA A 57 -5.34 -9.46 5.90
N GLY A 58 -5.52 -9.58 4.59
CA GLY A 58 -6.37 -10.59 3.94
C GLY A 58 -7.79 -10.66 4.50
N VAL A 59 -8.25 -11.85 4.87
CA VAL A 59 -9.62 -12.10 5.39
C VAL A 59 -9.94 -11.23 6.62
N GLN A 60 -9.00 -11.11 7.56
CA GLN A 60 -9.21 -10.32 8.78
C GLN A 60 -9.35 -8.83 8.47
N GLY A 61 -8.51 -8.32 7.57
CA GLY A 61 -8.60 -6.95 7.11
C GLY A 61 -9.90 -6.67 6.36
N ALA A 62 -10.29 -7.55 5.43
CA ALA A 62 -11.56 -7.42 4.71
C ALA A 62 -12.75 -7.31 5.66
N ALA A 63 -12.79 -8.10 6.73
CA ALA A 63 -13.85 -8.02 7.76
C ALA A 63 -13.83 -6.67 8.50
N ARG A 64 -12.63 -6.15 8.84
CA ARG A 64 -12.50 -4.83 9.49
C ARG A 64 -12.94 -3.69 8.58
N PHE A 65 -12.53 -3.73 7.29
CA PHE A 65 -12.97 -2.75 6.29
C PHE A 65 -14.48 -2.81 6.06
N GLN A 66 -15.08 -4.01 5.97
CA GLN A 66 -16.54 -4.18 5.88
C GLN A 66 -17.27 -3.51 7.04
N ALA A 67 -16.86 -3.82 8.27
CA ALA A 67 -17.52 -3.30 9.46
C ALA A 67 -17.44 -1.76 9.53
N ALA A 68 -16.27 -1.21 9.25
CA ALA A 68 -16.04 0.23 9.29
C ALA A 68 -16.76 0.95 8.14
N MET A 69 -16.69 0.45 6.91
CA MET A 69 -17.41 1.00 5.76
C MET A 69 -18.92 1.04 6.01
N ASN A 70 -19.51 -0.07 6.47
CA ASN A 70 -20.93 -0.14 6.77
C ASN A 70 -21.34 0.84 7.87
N LYS A 71 -20.49 1.02 8.89
CA LYS A 71 -20.72 2.00 9.95
C LYS A 71 -20.66 3.44 9.43
N VAL A 72 -19.65 3.77 8.62
CA VAL A 72 -19.44 5.15 8.09
C VAL A 72 -20.56 5.56 7.16
N PHE A 73 -21.01 4.66 6.27
CA PHE A 73 -21.99 4.97 5.24
C PHE A 73 -23.43 4.51 5.56
N GLY A 74 -23.65 3.87 6.72
CA GLY A 74 -24.97 3.38 7.11
C GLY A 74 -25.50 2.26 6.20
N THR A 75 -24.62 1.40 5.70
CA THR A 75 -24.96 0.31 4.78
C THR A 75 -24.85 -1.06 5.45
N ASN A 76 -25.29 -2.11 4.75
CA ASN A 76 -25.18 -3.51 5.19
C ASN A 76 -24.63 -4.38 4.05
N ILE A 77 -23.46 -4.01 3.54
CA ILE A 77 -22.80 -4.70 2.43
C ILE A 77 -21.93 -5.81 2.99
N ARG A 78 -22.06 -7.02 2.44
CA ARG A 78 -21.21 -8.16 2.75
C ARG A 78 -19.99 -8.17 1.82
N VAL A 79 -18.80 -8.25 2.39
CA VAL A 79 -17.55 -8.42 1.64
C VAL A 79 -17.18 -9.90 1.56
N ASN A 80 -17.18 -10.45 0.36
CA ASN A 80 -16.69 -11.79 0.04
C ASN A 80 -15.21 -11.66 -0.33
N PHE A 81 -14.33 -12.08 0.56
CA PHE A 81 -12.90 -12.07 0.28
C PHE A 81 -12.44 -13.44 -0.22
N LEU A 82 -11.87 -13.46 -1.42
CA LEU A 82 -11.26 -14.63 -2.02
C LEU A 82 -9.75 -14.52 -1.84
N PRO A 83 -9.12 -15.35 -1.00
CA PRO A 83 -7.66 -15.38 -0.89
C PRO A 83 -7.06 -15.64 -2.26
N GLY A 84 -6.42 -14.61 -2.82
CA GLY A 84 -5.98 -14.64 -4.21
C GLY A 84 -4.51 -14.96 -4.36
N ALA A 85 -4.15 -15.15 -5.61
CA ALA A 85 -2.79 -15.18 -6.09
C ALA A 85 -2.17 -13.76 -6.06
N ASP A 86 -1.01 -13.63 -6.66
CA ASP A 86 -0.40 -12.33 -6.89
C ASP A 86 -1.29 -11.42 -7.78
N MET A 87 -1.04 -10.12 -7.68
CA MET A 87 -1.82 -9.10 -8.39
C MET A 87 -1.80 -9.28 -9.91
N ALA A 88 -0.67 -9.74 -10.48
CA ALA A 88 -0.55 -9.91 -11.93
C ALA A 88 -1.52 -10.98 -12.44
N ARG A 89 -1.69 -12.06 -11.70
CA ARG A 89 -2.65 -13.12 -12.06
C ARG A 89 -4.08 -12.60 -12.02
N VAL A 90 -4.47 -11.87 -10.98
CA VAL A 90 -5.82 -11.29 -10.87
C VAL A 90 -6.10 -10.36 -12.03
N VAL A 91 -5.17 -9.44 -12.32
CA VAL A 91 -5.30 -8.47 -13.43
C VAL A 91 -5.45 -9.16 -14.78
N ASN A 92 -4.62 -10.16 -15.08
CA ASN A 92 -4.69 -10.89 -16.34
C ASN A 92 -5.99 -11.69 -16.48
N GLN A 93 -6.49 -12.27 -15.39
CA GLN A 93 -7.78 -12.96 -15.38
C GLN A 93 -8.92 -11.99 -15.67
N LEU A 94 -8.95 -10.80 -15.02
CA LEU A 94 -9.95 -9.78 -15.29
C LEU A 94 -9.97 -9.32 -16.75
N ALA A 95 -8.79 -9.09 -17.33
CA ALA A 95 -8.67 -8.74 -18.75
C ALA A 95 -9.21 -9.85 -19.67
N THR A 96 -8.96 -11.11 -19.33
CA THR A 96 -9.44 -12.29 -20.06
C THR A 96 -10.96 -12.40 -19.97
N GLU A 97 -11.52 -12.30 -18.77
CA GLU A 97 -12.97 -12.34 -18.52
C GLU A 97 -13.71 -11.23 -19.29
N PHE A 98 -13.17 -10.01 -19.24
CA PHE A 98 -13.75 -8.89 -20.00
C PHE A 98 -13.72 -9.15 -21.51
N THR A 99 -12.59 -9.58 -22.04
CA THR A 99 -12.45 -9.87 -23.49
C THR A 99 -13.37 -11.01 -23.94
N ALA A 100 -13.62 -11.98 -23.07
CA ALA A 100 -14.55 -13.09 -23.32
C ALA A 100 -16.03 -12.72 -23.09
N GLY A 101 -16.37 -11.47 -22.74
CA GLY A 101 -17.73 -11.04 -22.42
C GLY A 101 -18.32 -11.65 -21.15
N GLN A 102 -17.47 -12.16 -20.27
CA GLN A 102 -17.86 -12.77 -19.00
C GLN A 102 -18.01 -11.73 -17.91
N LYS A 103 -18.75 -12.05 -16.86
CA LYS A 103 -18.76 -11.26 -15.64
C LYS A 103 -17.41 -11.36 -14.92
N SER A 104 -17.00 -10.27 -14.29
CA SER A 104 -15.80 -10.26 -13.48
C SER A 104 -15.97 -11.14 -12.24
N HIS A 105 -14.93 -11.91 -11.89
CA HIS A 105 -14.92 -12.73 -10.66
C HIS A 105 -14.69 -11.90 -9.39
N VAL A 106 -14.21 -10.66 -9.51
CA VAL A 106 -14.08 -9.69 -8.43
C VAL A 106 -14.58 -8.32 -8.89
N ASP A 107 -14.99 -7.48 -7.96
CA ASP A 107 -15.58 -6.18 -8.26
C ASP A 107 -14.57 -5.03 -8.24
N ILE A 108 -13.39 -5.25 -7.63
CA ILE A 108 -12.30 -4.27 -7.58
C ILE A 108 -11.01 -4.94 -8.01
N LEU A 109 -10.29 -4.27 -8.91
CA LEU A 109 -8.89 -4.55 -9.15
C LEU A 109 -8.05 -3.77 -8.14
N LEU A 110 -7.11 -4.46 -7.48
CA LEU A 110 -5.99 -3.87 -6.77
C LEU A 110 -4.71 -4.13 -7.57
N GLY A 111 -3.96 -3.09 -7.90
CA GLY A 111 -2.71 -3.22 -8.64
C GLY A 111 -1.79 -2.01 -8.51
N ALA A 112 -0.54 -2.19 -8.87
CA ALA A 112 0.43 -1.11 -9.08
C ALA A 112 0.73 -0.96 -10.57
N SER A 113 1.51 0.05 -10.95
CA SER A 113 1.78 0.34 -12.35
C SER A 113 2.30 -0.88 -13.16
N PRO A 114 3.18 -1.77 -12.65
CA PRO A 114 3.64 -2.93 -13.41
C PRO A 114 2.56 -3.95 -13.78
N GLN A 115 1.45 -4.00 -13.02
CA GLN A 115 0.33 -4.87 -13.30
C GLN A 115 -0.71 -4.20 -14.21
N ILE A 116 -0.88 -2.88 -14.08
CA ILE A 116 -1.90 -2.12 -14.80
C ILE A 116 -1.46 -1.81 -16.23
N VAL A 117 -0.22 -1.35 -16.43
CA VAL A 117 0.30 -0.93 -17.75
C VAL A 117 0.09 -1.97 -18.85
N PRO A 118 0.40 -3.27 -18.66
CA PRO A 118 0.21 -4.27 -19.71
C PRO A 118 -1.23 -4.43 -20.19
N VAL A 119 -2.21 -4.10 -19.36
CA VAL A 119 -3.64 -4.33 -19.64
C VAL A 119 -4.43 -3.06 -20.00
N VAL A 120 -3.80 -1.88 -19.94
CA VAL A 120 -4.47 -0.60 -20.23
C VAL A 120 -5.18 -0.61 -21.59
N LYS A 121 -4.56 -1.21 -22.62
CA LYS A 121 -5.11 -1.28 -23.99
C LYS A 121 -6.40 -2.10 -24.08
N VAL A 122 -6.67 -2.99 -23.13
CA VAL A 122 -7.92 -3.77 -23.08
C VAL A 122 -9.10 -2.88 -22.72
N ASN A 123 -8.86 -1.73 -22.09
CA ASN A 123 -9.86 -0.70 -21.76
C ASN A 123 -11.06 -1.27 -20.99
N PHE A 124 -10.81 -2.11 -19.99
CA PHE A 124 -11.85 -2.77 -19.19
C PHE A 124 -12.18 -2.06 -17.89
N PHE A 125 -11.48 -0.98 -17.53
CA PHE A 125 -11.79 -0.19 -16.33
C PHE A 125 -12.93 0.80 -16.59
N GLU A 126 -13.82 0.95 -15.62
CA GLU A 126 -14.87 1.96 -15.63
C GLU A 126 -14.28 3.36 -15.37
N ARG A 127 -14.79 4.37 -16.07
CA ARG A 127 -14.53 5.77 -15.74
C ARG A 127 -15.44 6.21 -14.62
N VAL A 128 -14.87 6.77 -13.57
CA VAL A 128 -15.63 7.21 -12.40
C VAL A 128 -15.26 8.65 -12.06
N ASP A 129 -16.23 9.52 -11.95
CA ASP A 129 -16.01 10.88 -11.44
C ASP A 129 -15.83 10.83 -9.91
N TRP A 130 -14.61 10.52 -9.49
CA TRP A 130 -14.25 10.37 -8.08
C TRP A 130 -14.38 11.67 -7.29
N LEU A 131 -14.12 12.82 -7.93
CA LEU A 131 -14.09 14.13 -7.27
C LEU A 131 -15.44 14.53 -6.70
N GLN A 132 -16.55 14.13 -7.34
CA GLN A 132 -17.89 14.48 -6.88
C GLN A 132 -18.25 13.87 -5.52
N TYR A 133 -17.63 12.76 -5.11
CA TYR A 133 -17.99 12.03 -3.89
C TYR A 133 -17.30 12.57 -2.64
N LEU A 134 -16.01 12.84 -2.73
CA LEU A 134 -15.18 13.31 -1.60
C LEU A 134 -14.31 14.52 -2.01
N PRO A 135 -14.92 15.67 -2.37
CA PRO A 135 -14.23 16.81 -2.98
C PRO A 135 -13.15 17.43 -2.06
N ASN A 136 -13.26 17.25 -0.75
CA ASN A 136 -12.28 17.76 0.22
C ASN A 136 -11.13 16.78 0.52
N ARG A 137 -11.13 15.59 -0.11
CA ARG A 137 -10.12 14.55 0.12
C ARG A 137 -9.49 14.03 -1.16
N ILE A 138 -10.26 13.87 -2.21
CA ILE A 138 -9.76 13.39 -3.49
C ILE A 138 -9.30 14.59 -4.30
N THR A 139 -8.07 14.53 -4.78
CA THR A 139 -7.49 15.56 -5.66
C THR A 139 -7.23 14.99 -7.06
N PRO A 140 -7.16 15.84 -8.10
CA PRO A 140 -6.91 15.37 -9.45
C PRO A 140 -5.65 14.52 -9.60
N GLU A 141 -4.61 14.80 -8.80
CA GLU A 141 -3.32 14.08 -8.85
C GLU A 141 -3.44 12.62 -8.36
N MET A 142 -4.51 12.28 -7.65
CA MET A 142 -4.78 10.90 -7.22
C MET A 142 -5.40 10.04 -8.33
N ILE A 143 -5.86 10.67 -9.41
CA ILE A 143 -6.66 10.07 -10.46
C ILE A 143 -5.81 9.96 -11.72
N GLU A 144 -5.79 8.78 -12.35
CA GLU A 144 -5.02 8.53 -13.56
C GLU A 144 -5.87 7.79 -14.62
N LEU A 145 -5.34 7.68 -15.84
CA LEU A 145 -5.98 7.00 -16.98
C LEU A 145 -7.40 7.52 -17.26
N ASP A 146 -7.57 8.84 -17.28
CA ASP A 146 -8.85 9.46 -17.58
C ASP A 146 -9.97 8.94 -16.63
N SER A 147 -9.71 9.06 -15.33
CA SER A 147 -10.62 8.66 -14.24
C SER A 147 -10.91 7.16 -14.12
N GLN A 148 -10.08 6.30 -14.70
CA GLN A 148 -10.28 4.84 -14.64
C GLN A 148 -9.66 4.20 -13.40
N ILE A 149 -8.61 4.81 -12.84
CA ILE A 149 -7.92 4.31 -11.65
C ILE A 149 -7.71 5.43 -10.65
N ILE A 150 -7.63 5.06 -9.37
CA ILE A 150 -7.39 6.01 -8.28
C ILE A 150 -6.35 5.48 -7.30
N ARG A 151 -5.40 6.32 -6.91
CA ARG A 151 -4.37 6.00 -5.90
C ARG A 151 -5.01 5.79 -4.54
N ILE A 152 -4.66 4.73 -3.85
CA ILE A 152 -5.21 4.40 -2.53
C ILE A 152 -4.17 4.40 -1.42
N VAL A 153 -2.94 4.01 -1.71
CA VAL A 153 -1.82 3.99 -0.76
C VAL A 153 -0.49 4.19 -1.47
N THR A 154 0.54 4.57 -0.71
CA THR A 154 1.91 4.83 -1.18
C THR A 154 2.86 3.74 -0.69
N GLY A 155 3.71 3.22 -1.57
CA GLY A 155 4.82 2.34 -1.25
C GLY A 155 6.17 3.02 -1.51
N LEU A 156 7.16 2.73 -0.68
CA LEU A 156 8.52 3.24 -0.82
C LEU A 156 9.48 2.07 -1.06
N SER A 157 9.98 1.93 -2.29
CA SER A 157 10.91 0.85 -2.64
C SER A 157 12.35 1.21 -2.35
N GLY A 158 13.05 0.32 -1.67
CA GLY A 158 14.44 0.48 -1.29
C GLY A 158 15.04 -0.86 -0.88
N ALA A 159 15.69 -0.94 0.26
CA ALA A 159 16.19 -2.19 0.81
C ALA A 159 15.76 -2.35 2.28
N THR A 160 15.49 -3.58 2.65
CA THR A 160 15.28 -3.98 4.05
C THR A 160 16.55 -4.64 4.56
N TYR A 161 17.06 -4.26 5.73
CA TYR A 161 18.29 -4.81 6.28
C TYR A 161 18.18 -5.09 7.79
N ASN A 162 18.97 -6.02 8.29
CA ASN A 162 19.09 -6.27 9.73
C ASN A 162 19.92 -5.17 10.36
N SER A 163 19.32 -4.35 11.24
CA SER A 163 19.95 -3.17 11.80
C SER A 163 21.01 -3.46 12.87
N GLN A 164 21.08 -4.71 13.39
CA GLN A 164 22.06 -5.14 14.40
C GLN A 164 23.23 -5.91 13.79
N LEU A 165 22.96 -6.75 12.76
CA LEU A 165 23.94 -7.66 12.20
C LEU A 165 24.57 -7.12 10.90
N ALA A 166 23.98 -6.10 10.29
CA ALA A 166 24.51 -5.50 9.08
C ALA A 166 25.93 -4.94 9.31
N PRO A 167 26.86 -5.16 8.37
CA PRO A 167 28.26 -4.70 8.53
C PRO A 167 28.36 -3.17 8.51
N MET A 168 27.37 -2.50 7.96
CA MET A 168 27.23 -1.04 7.94
C MET A 168 25.76 -0.67 7.72
N LYS A 169 25.39 0.58 8.05
CA LYS A 169 24.11 1.16 7.66
C LYS A 169 24.20 1.56 6.18
N PRO A 170 23.43 0.90 5.26
CA PRO A 170 23.48 1.23 3.85
C PRO A 170 22.72 2.55 3.58
N THR A 171 23.20 3.33 2.59
CA THR A 171 22.58 4.59 2.18
C THR A 171 22.26 4.64 0.69
N LYS A 172 22.88 3.77 -0.11
CA LYS A 172 22.67 3.65 -1.54
C LYS A 172 22.82 2.20 -1.99
N LEU A 173 22.35 1.91 -3.18
CA LEU A 173 22.35 0.53 -3.70
C LEU A 173 23.77 -0.01 -3.90
N GLU A 174 24.72 0.82 -4.31
CA GLU A 174 26.11 0.42 -4.49
C GLU A 174 26.78 -0.05 -3.19
N ASP A 175 26.28 0.33 -2.01
CA ASP A 175 26.82 -0.17 -0.75
C ASP A 175 26.71 -1.69 -0.65
N PHE A 176 25.70 -2.31 -1.24
CA PHE A 176 25.53 -3.76 -1.25
C PHE A 176 26.49 -4.51 -2.17
N LEU A 177 27.26 -3.81 -3.00
CA LEU A 177 28.31 -4.40 -3.83
C LEU A 177 29.65 -4.52 -3.07
N ARG A 178 29.76 -3.99 -1.86
CA ARG A 178 30.97 -4.07 -1.04
C ARG A 178 31.22 -5.50 -0.56
N PRO A 179 32.50 -5.90 -0.40
CA PRO A 179 32.88 -7.27 0.00
C PRO A 179 32.21 -7.74 1.31
N GLU A 180 31.93 -6.83 2.23
CA GLU A 180 31.36 -7.13 3.56
C GLU A 180 29.94 -7.73 3.49
N TRP A 181 29.22 -7.50 2.38
CA TRP A 181 27.90 -8.03 2.13
C TRP A 181 27.91 -9.36 1.36
N LYS A 182 29.05 -9.72 0.79
CA LYS A 182 29.14 -10.90 -0.09
C LYS A 182 28.75 -12.19 0.64
N GLY A 183 27.81 -12.91 0.07
CA GLY A 183 27.34 -14.17 0.63
C GLY A 183 26.40 -14.04 1.83
N LYS A 184 25.86 -12.81 2.09
CA LYS A 184 25.02 -12.54 3.27
C LYS A 184 23.68 -11.87 2.94
N ILE A 185 23.42 -11.56 1.68
CA ILE A 185 22.25 -10.82 1.25
C ILE A 185 21.41 -11.59 0.24
N ALA A 186 20.15 -11.20 0.15
CA ALA A 186 19.18 -11.74 -0.80
C ALA A 186 18.66 -10.63 -1.71
N SER A 187 18.06 -11.03 -2.82
CA SER A 187 17.18 -10.19 -3.65
C SER A 187 15.89 -10.94 -3.94
N THR A 188 15.07 -10.43 -4.87
CA THR A 188 13.80 -11.06 -5.21
C THR A 188 13.90 -11.89 -6.48
N PRO A 189 13.02 -12.92 -6.68
CA PRO A 189 12.92 -13.65 -7.95
C PRO A 189 12.16 -12.86 -9.04
N TYR A 190 11.93 -11.58 -8.83
CA TYR A 190 11.29 -10.65 -9.77
C TYR A 190 12.00 -9.30 -9.72
N SER A 191 11.60 -8.35 -10.60
CA SER A 191 12.34 -7.09 -10.76
C SER A 191 12.31 -6.16 -9.54
N ALA A 192 11.25 -6.19 -8.72
CA ALA A 192 11.06 -5.43 -7.47
C ALA A 192 11.41 -3.91 -7.53
N GLY A 193 11.55 -3.36 -8.71
CA GLY A 193 11.89 -1.94 -8.92
C GLY A 193 13.21 -1.73 -9.68
N PHE A 194 14.01 -2.79 -9.93
CA PHE A 194 15.14 -2.68 -10.85
C PHE A 194 14.69 -2.33 -12.27
N ASP A 195 13.50 -2.78 -12.68
CA ASP A 195 12.90 -2.39 -13.95
C ASP A 195 12.63 -0.87 -14.02
N ILE A 196 12.20 -0.27 -12.93
CA ILE A 196 12.01 1.18 -12.84
C ILE A 196 13.35 1.93 -12.95
N LEU A 197 14.42 1.41 -12.34
CA LEU A 197 15.76 2.01 -12.46
C LEU A 197 16.25 1.99 -13.90
N SER A 198 15.79 1.05 -14.74
CA SER A 198 16.22 0.95 -16.14
C SER A 198 15.58 1.98 -17.06
N ALA A 199 14.65 2.80 -16.58
CA ALA A 199 14.10 3.92 -17.35
C ALA A 199 15.19 4.99 -17.63
N ASP A 200 15.11 5.59 -18.81
CA ASP A 200 16.13 6.53 -19.30
C ASP A 200 16.26 7.78 -18.42
N ASP A 201 15.19 8.18 -17.75
CA ASP A 201 15.15 9.33 -16.83
C ASP A 201 15.46 8.97 -15.36
N VAL A 202 15.93 7.72 -15.10
CA VAL A 202 16.39 7.26 -13.79
C VAL A 202 17.87 6.88 -13.86
N TRP A 203 18.21 5.60 -13.92
CA TRP A 203 19.60 5.16 -14.11
C TRP A 203 19.91 4.79 -15.56
N GLY A 204 18.89 4.48 -16.34
CA GLY A 204 19.02 3.92 -17.68
C GLY A 204 19.36 2.43 -17.69
N LYS A 205 19.21 1.83 -18.86
CA LYS A 205 19.40 0.39 -19.06
C LYS A 205 20.79 -0.07 -18.66
N GLU A 206 21.84 0.58 -19.17
CA GLU A 206 23.22 0.11 -19.01
C GLU A 206 23.65 0.07 -17.53
N LYS A 207 23.48 1.18 -16.80
CA LYS A 207 23.83 1.27 -15.37
C LYS A 207 23.07 0.23 -14.56
N THR A 208 21.76 0.11 -14.79
CA THR A 208 20.92 -0.84 -14.06
C THR A 208 21.34 -2.28 -14.29
N PHE A 209 21.56 -2.68 -15.53
CA PHE A 209 21.96 -4.05 -15.86
C PHE A 209 23.34 -4.40 -15.32
N ASN A 210 24.30 -3.48 -15.38
CA ASN A 210 25.62 -3.67 -14.79
C ASN A 210 25.55 -3.83 -13.29
N TYR A 211 24.74 -2.99 -12.61
CA TYR A 211 24.49 -3.12 -11.18
C TYR A 211 23.87 -4.49 -10.81
N VAL A 212 22.81 -4.90 -11.51
CA VAL A 212 22.12 -6.17 -11.22
C VAL A 212 23.06 -7.37 -11.45
N ARG A 213 23.88 -7.37 -12.52
CA ARG A 213 24.90 -8.42 -12.73
C ARG A 213 25.94 -8.44 -11.59
N ALA A 214 26.40 -7.28 -11.13
CA ALA A 214 27.32 -7.21 -9.99
C ALA A 214 26.63 -7.71 -8.70
N LEU A 215 25.37 -7.33 -8.46
CA LEU A 215 24.60 -7.77 -7.32
C LEU A 215 24.41 -9.30 -7.28
N THR A 216 24.22 -9.95 -8.43
CA THR A 216 24.11 -11.43 -8.47
C THR A 216 25.38 -12.13 -7.99
N GLN A 217 26.54 -11.48 -7.95
CA GLN A 217 27.76 -12.03 -7.37
C GLN A 217 27.82 -11.88 -5.84
N GLN A 218 26.94 -11.07 -5.26
CA GLN A 218 26.87 -10.79 -3.81
C GLN A 218 25.79 -11.62 -3.12
N ILE A 219 24.64 -11.83 -3.78
CA ILE A 219 23.47 -12.49 -3.20
C ILE A 219 23.69 -14.02 -3.10
N VAL A 220 23.09 -14.64 -2.07
CA VAL A 220 23.09 -16.11 -1.87
C VAL A 220 21.68 -16.69 -1.88
N GLY A 221 20.65 -15.87 -1.99
CA GLY A 221 19.28 -16.33 -2.04
C GLY A 221 18.34 -15.37 -2.73
N LEU A 222 17.21 -15.92 -3.16
CA LEU A 222 16.07 -15.16 -3.66
C LEU A 222 14.90 -15.37 -2.70
N ILE A 223 14.37 -14.29 -2.15
CA ILE A 223 13.22 -14.31 -1.23
C ILE A 223 12.13 -13.37 -1.74
N ARG A 224 10.90 -13.63 -1.36
CA ARG A 224 9.78 -12.77 -1.77
C ARG A 224 9.70 -11.53 -0.88
N CYS A 225 9.18 -10.44 -1.41
CA CYS A 225 8.65 -9.36 -0.58
C CYS A 225 7.59 -9.97 0.35
N GLY A 226 7.63 -9.61 1.63
CA GLY A 226 6.79 -10.23 2.67
C GLY A 226 7.53 -11.24 3.55
N GLU A 227 8.72 -11.71 3.13
CA GLU A 227 9.55 -12.64 3.93
C GLU A 227 10.59 -11.88 4.79
N ALA A 228 10.21 -10.72 5.34
CA ALA A 228 11.11 -9.88 6.13
C ALA A 228 11.55 -10.52 7.46
N GLU A 229 10.87 -11.58 7.94
CA GLU A 229 11.31 -12.38 9.08
C GLU A 229 12.68 -13.01 8.86
N ARG A 230 13.03 -13.37 7.62
CA ARG A 230 14.34 -13.93 7.28
C ARG A 230 15.47 -12.90 7.44
N ILE A 231 15.14 -11.62 7.29
CA ILE A 231 16.04 -10.51 7.59
C ILE A 231 16.09 -10.27 9.11
N ALA A 232 14.95 -10.31 9.79
CA ALA A 232 14.85 -10.09 11.22
C ALA A 232 15.64 -11.15 12.02
N THR A 233 15.61 -12.41 11.59
CA THR A 233 16.35 -13.53 12.21
C THR A 233 17.84 -13.55 11.84
N GLY A 234 18.28 -12.78 10.86
CA GLY A 234 19.66 -12.75 10.39
C GLY A 234 20.02 -13.88 9.43
N GLU A 235 19.05 -14.62 8.89
CA GLU A 235 19.29 -15.58 7.81
C GLU A 235 19.91 -14.89 6.59
N TYR A 236 19.40 -13.72 6.26
CA TYR A 236 20.02 -12.76 5.35
C TYR A 236 20.18 -11.43 6.08
N LEU A 237 21.26 -10.71 5.78
CA LEU A 237 21.49 -9.40 6.37
C LEU A 237 20.79 -8.26 5.64
N ALA A 238 20.37 -8.48 4.40
CA ALA A 238 19.51 -7.55 3.65
C ALA A 238 18.72 -8.25 2.54
N LEU A 239 17.56 -7.67 2.22
CA LEU A 239 16.81 -7.85 0.99
C LEU A 239 17.04 -6.60 0.14
N VAL A 240 17.79 -6.74 -0.96
CA VAL A 240 18.12 -5.63 -1.86
C VAL A 240 17.04 -5.50 -2.92
N MET A 241 16.45 -4.32 -3.01
CA MET A 241 15.21 -3.98 -3.68
C MET A 241 14.02 -4.77 -3.10
N ASP A 242 13.57 -4.30 -1.95
CA ASP A 242 12.28 -4.64 -1.38
C ASP A 242 11.16 -3.92 -2.16
N CYS A 243 10.01 -4.56 -2.28
CA CYS A 243 8.90 -4.05 -3.08
C CYS A 243 8.39 -2.68 -2.62
N THR A 244 8.18 -2.51 -1.32
CA THR A 244 7.55 -1.29 -0.77
C THR A 244 7.93 -0.97 0.68
N GLY A 245 8.77 -1.77 1.32
CA GLY A 245 9.21 -1.57 2.71
C GLY A 245 8.16 -1.80 3.80
N GLN A 246 6.93 -2.10 3.46
CA GLN A 246 5.83 -2.28 4.41
C GLN A 246 6.08 -3.43 5.38
N ASP A 247 6.66 -4.51 4.90
CA ASP A 247 6.95 -5.68 5.73
C ASP A 247 8.04 -5.38 6.76
N ALA A 248 9.04 -4.56 6.41
CA ALA A 248 10.03 -4.06 7.36
C ALA A 248 9.35 -3.29 8.50
N LEU A 249 8.41 -2.39 8.19
CA LEU A 249 7.67 -1.62 9.20
C LEU A 249 6.87 -2.51 10.15
N GLN A 250 6.25 -3.58 9.65
CA GLN A 250 5.54 -4.54 10.49
C GLN A 250 6.45 -5.21 11.51
N TRP A 251 7.67 -5.56 11.12
CA TRP A 251 8.64 -6.19 11.99
C TRP A 251 9.28 -5.20 12.97
N GLN A 252 9.53 -3.96 12.52
CA GLN A 252 10.01 -2.88 13.41
C GLN A 252 9.02 -2.61 14.55
N GLU A 253 7.73 -2.54 14.28
CA GLU A 253 6.71 -2.33 15.30
C GLU A 253 6.62 -3.49 16.32
N LYS A 254 7.06 -4.69 15.95
CA LYS A 254 7.20 -5.84 16.84
C LYS A 254 8.54 -5.86 17.59
N GLY A 255 9.38 -4.83 17.41
CA GLY A 255 10.68 -4.73 18.06
C GLY A 255 11.80 -5.54 17.40
N ALA A 256 11.58 -6.07 16.19
CA ALA A 256 12.62 -6.80 15.46
C ALA A 256 13.72 -5.85 14.95
N PRO A 257 14.98 -6.32 14.86
CA PRO A 257 16.11 -5.51 14.40
C PRO A 257 16.13 -5.36 12.86
N VAL A 258 15.11 -4.73 12.32
CA VAL A 258 14.96 -4.51 10.88
C VAL A 258 14.99 -3.02 10.60
N GLY A 259 15.79 -2.61 9.62
CA GLY A 259 15.86 -1.24 9.10
C GLY A 259 15.37 -1.18 7.67
N GLN A 260 14.83 -0.03 7.28
CA GLN A 260 14.53 0.29 5.90
C GLN A 260 15.55 1.31 5.38
N MET A 261 16.08 1.09 4.20
CA MET A 261 16.96 2.01 3.49
C MET A 261 16.27 2.52 2.22
N MET A 262 16.14 3.84 2.12
CA MET A 262 15.79 4.50 0.87
C MET A 262 17.10 4.94 0.19
N PRO A 263 17.41 4.44 -1.01
CA PRO A 263 18.64 4.81 -1.68
C PRO A 263 18.59 6.28 -2.08
N LEU A 264 19.65 7.04 -1.75
CA LEU A 264 19.72 8.48 -2.01
C LEU A 264 19.54 8.85 -3.49
N ASP A 265 19.99 7.96 -4.38
CA ASP A 265 20.03 8.17 -5.83
C ASP A 265 19.02 7.34 -6.63
N ALA A 266 18.22 6.51 -5.95
CA ALA A 266 17.36 5.51 -6.60
C ALA A 266 16.05 5.26 -5.86
N ALA A 267 15.66 6.15 -4.95
CA ALA A 267 14.44 6.01 -4.18
C ALA A 267 13.19 6.10 -5.07
N GLN A 268 12.27 5.18 -4.87
CA GLN A 268 11.04 5.10 -5.64
C GLN A 268 9.83 5.29 -4.73
N GLN A 269 8.98 6.26 -5.09
CA GLN A 269 7.66 6.45 -4.50
C GLN A 269 6.64 5.87 -5.47
N ARG A 270 5.97 4.82 -5.05
CA ARG A 270 5.05 4.02 -5.88
C ARG A 270 3.65 4.13 -5.33
N TYR A 271 2.65 3.78 -6.15
CA TYR A 271 1.25 3.80 -5.76
C TYR A 271 0.60 2.45 -6.01
N TYR A 272 -0.33 2.11 -5.13
CA TYR A 272 -1.34 1.11 -5.42
C TYR A 272 -2.64 1.81 -5.77
N TYR A 273 -3.35 1.20 -6.68
CA TYR A 273 -4.57 1.74 -7.27
C TYR A 273 -5.72 0.77 -7.07
N PHE A 274 -6.90 1.35 -6.91
CA PHE A 274 -8.13 0.64 -7.17
C PHE A 274 -8.68 1.04 -8.54
N ALA A 275 -9.31 0.06 -9.21
CA ALA A 275 -10.09 0.24 -10.42
C ALA A 275 -11.33 -0.64 -10.37
N VAL A 276 -12.42 -0.17 -10.94
CA VAL A 276 -13.67 -0.94 -11.07
C VAL A 276 -13.74 -1.50 -12.49
N PRO A 277 -13.80 -2.84 -12.67
CA PRO A 277 -14.01 -3.42 -13.99
C PRO A 277 -15.40 -3.06 -14.56
N LYS A 278 -15.49 -2.74 -15.85
CA LYS A 278 -16.78 -2.46 -16.54
C LYS A 278 -17.78 -3.62 -16.46
N ASN A 279 -17.29 -4.85 -16.33
CA ASN A 279 -18.06 -6.07 -16.17
C ASN A 279 -18.21 -6.52 -14.72
N ALA A 280 -17.87 -5.66 -13.74
CA ALA A 280 -18.08 -5.94 -12.31
C ALA A 280 -19.55 -6.28 -12.03
N GLN A 281 -19.77 -7.17 -11.07
CA GLN A 281 -21.12 -7.59 -10.69
C GLN A 281 -21.77 -6.61 -9.72
N HIS A 282 -20.95 -5.93 -8.91
CA HIS A 282 -21.39 -5.00 -7.87
C HIS A 282 -20.62 -3.66 -7.98
N PRO A 283 -20.79 -2.90 -9.08
CA PRO A 283 -19.98 -1.71 -9.36
C PRO A 283 -20.21 -0.56 -8.37
N HIS A 284 -21.41 -0.43 -7.78
CA HIS A 284 -21.66 0.61 -6.78
C HIS A 284 -21.01 0.28 -5.44
N ALA A 285 -21.06 -0.97 -5.02
CA ALA A 285 -20.36 -1.43 -3.81
C ALA A 285 -18.83 -1.31 -3.97
N ALA A 286 -18.30 -1.58 -5.17
CA ALA A 286 -16.90 -1.39 -5.51
C ALA A 286 -16.46 0.09 -5.39
N LYS A 287 -17.23 1.01 -5.95
CA LYS A 287 -16.98 2.46 -5.82
C LYS A 287 -17.06 2.91 -4.37
N LEU A 288 -18.07 2.46 -3.62
CA LEU A 288 -18.24 2.83 -2.22
C LEU A 288 -17.09 2.32 -1.35
N TYR A 289 -16.60 1.09 -1.57
CA TYR A 289 -15.43 0.55 -0.88
C TYR A 289 -14.15 1.33 -1.20
N THR A 290 -13.97 1.72 -2.47
CA THR A 290 -12.87 2.57 -2.88
C THR A 290 -12.89 3.91 -2.15
N LEU A 291 -14.05 4.57 -2.10
CA LEU A 291 -14.23 5.83 -1.39
C LEU A 291 -14.02 5.68 0.11
N PHE A 292 -14.52 4.58 0.71
CA PHE A 292 -14.23 4.29 2.11
C PHE A 292 -12.74 4.21 2.39
N THR A 293 -11.98 3.51 1.54
CA THR A 293 -10.52 3.38 1.68
C THR A 293 -9.83 4.75 1.69
N LEU A 294 -10.40 5.75 1.03
CA LEU A 294 -9.89 7.13 0.97
C LEU A 294 -10.40 8.03 2.11
N THR A 295 -11.29 7.56 2.97
CA THR A 295 -11.66 8.29 4.19
C THR A 295 -10.52 8.28 5.21
N GLU A 296 -10.59 9.12 6.24
CA GLU A 296 -9.62 9.10 7.34
C GLU A 296 -9.58 7.74 8.05
N GLU A 297 -10.77 7.16 8.33
CA GLU A 297 -10.88 5.83 8.95
C GLU A 297 -10.34 4.73 8.03
N GLY A 298 -10.62 4.80 6.72
CA GLY A 298 -10.10 3.87 5.72
C GLY A 298 -8.57 3.91 5.61
N GLN A 299 -7.97 5.09 5.62
CA GLN A 299 -6.52 5.26 5.58
C GLN A 299 -5.85 4.77 6.87
N LYS A 300 -6.48 5.04 8.03
CA LYS A 300 -6.02 4.45 9.29
C LYS A 300 -6.05 2.93 9.25
N LEU A 301 -7.13 2.34 8.77
CA LEU A 301 -7.22 0.88 8.61
C LEU A 301 -6.19 0.35 7.61
N ALA A 302 -5.94 1.05 6.51
CA ALA A 302 -4.91 0.67 5.54
C ALA A 302 -3.54 0.59 6.22
N TYR A 303 -3.18 1.60 7.00
CA TYR A 303 -1.93 1.56 7.77
C TYR A 303 -1.91 0.47 8.84
N ASP A 304 -2.98 0.31 9.60
CA ASP A 304 -3.06 -0.72 10.64
C ASP A 304 -2.92 -2.13 10.10
N THR A 305 -3.43 -2.39 8.89
CA THR A 305 -3.52 -3.72 8.29
C THR A 305 -2.42 -4.01 7.26
N TRP A 306 -1.83 -2.97 6.65
CA TRP A 306 -0.83 -3.14 5.59
C TRP A 306 0.39 -2.20 5.71
N LYS A 307 0.48 -1.42 6.80
CA LYS A 307 1.58 -0.49 7.07
C LYS A 307 1.81 0.54 5.96
N THR A 308 0.75 0.94 5.30
CA THR A 308 0.79 1.99 4.29
C THR A 308 -0.51 2.79 4.27
N ASP A 309 -0.38 4.08 4.00
CA ASP A 309 -1.46 5.01 3.72
C ASP A 309 -1.05 5.90 2.53
N LEU A 310 -1.93 6.76 2.07
CA LEU A 310 -1.61 7.67 0.97
C LEU A 310 -0.84 8.89 1.51
N HIS A 311 0.40 9.05 1.11
CA HIS A 311 1.34 10.06 1.64
C HIS A 311 0.83 11.51 1.54
N SER A 312 -0.04 11.80 0.57
CA SER A 312 -0.57 13.14 0.33
C SER A 312 -1.68 13.56 1.30
N PHE A 313 -2.22 12.63 2.10
CA PHE A 313 -3.26 12.99 3.07
C PHE A 313 -2.68 13.62 4.34
N PRO A 314 -3.36 14.62 4.91
CA PRO A 314 -2.98 15.22 6.19
C PRO A 314 -2.88 14.14 7.29
N GLY A 315 -1.79 14.16 8.04
CA GLY A 315 -1.55 13.18 9.12
C GLY A 315 -1.11 11.78 8.66
N SER A 316 -0.89 11.57 7.36
CA SER A 316 -0.37 10.33 6.81
C SER A 316 0.97 9.96 7.44
N ARG A 317 1.13 8.69 7.81
CA ARG A 317 2.40 8.16 8.32
C ARG A 317 3.42 7.96 7.19
N MET A 318 2.96 7.56 6.00
CA MET A 318 3.81 7.52 4.82
C MET A 318 4.23 8.92 4.38
N GLY A 319 3.35 9.93 4.51
CA GLY A 319 3.70 11.33 4.26
C GLY A 319 4.82 11.81 5.19
N LYS A 320 4.70 11.55 6.49
CA LYS A 320 5.77 11.84 7.44
C LYS A 320 7.08 11.14 7.08
N MET A 321 7.02 9.87 6.68
CA MET A 321 8.20 9.10 6.28
C MET A 321 8.85 9.69 5.02
N VAL A 322 8.08 10.05 4.01
CA VAL A 322 8.56 10.72 2.80
C VAL A 322 9.27 12.03 3.17
N ASP A 323 8.68 12.84 4.04
CA ASP A 323 9.27 14.12 4.48
C ASP A 323 10.56 13.91 5.28
N ASP A 324 10.61 12.89 6.14
CA ASP A 324 11.81 12.57 6.91
C ASP A 324 12.95 12.09 5.99
N PHE A 325 12.67 11.31 4.96
CA PHE A 325 13.67 10.94 3.95
C PHE A 325 14.12 12.13 3.09
N LYS A 326 13.20 13.02 2.71
CA LYS A 326 13.55 14.25 1.99
C LYS A 326 14.52 15.16 2.78
N LYS A 327 14.40 15.21 4.11
CA LYS A 327 15.36 15.93 4.97
C LYS A 327 16.76 15.30 4.96
N LEU A 328 16.89 14.06 4.53
CA LEU A 328 18.15 13.34 4.34
C LEU A 328 18.62 13.38 2.87
N ASP A 329 18.13 14.34 2.09
CA ASP A 329 18.44 14.54 0.65
C ASP A 329 18.00 13.38 -0.26
N VAL A 330 17.09 12.50 0.19
CA VAL A 330 16.51 11.45 -0.66
C VAL A 330 15.62 12.09 -1.71
N LYS A 331 15.92 11.83 -2.97
CA LYS A 331 15.13 12.26 -4.12
C LYS A 331 14.28 11.08 -4.60
N PHE A 332 12.98 11.20 -4.46
CA PHE A 332 12.06 10.17 -4.91
C PHE A 332 11.74 10.31 -6.39
N LYS A 333 11.87 9.21 -7.13
CA LYS A 333 11.21 9.05 -8.41
C LYS A 333 9.75 8.65 -8.15
N GLU A 334 8.84 9.49 -8.57
CA GLU A 334 7.42 9.18 -8.53
C GLU A 334 7.06 8.23 -9.67
N VAL A 335 6.58 7.03 -9.31
CA VAL A 335 6.26 5.97 -10.26
C VAL A 335 4.76 5.86 -10.39
N THR A 336 4.21 6.52 -11.40
CA THR A 336 2.78 6.49 -11.75
C THR A 336 2.53 5.57 -12.93
N VAL A 337 1.27 5.22 -13.18
CA VAL A 337 0.89 4.45 -14.38
C VAL A 337 1.14 5.29 -15.64
N GLU A 338 0.77 6.57 -15.60
CA GLU A 338 0.98 7.48 -16.74
C GLU A 338 2.47 7.72 -17.05
N TRP A 339 3.31 7.80 -16.01
CA TRP A 339 4.75 7.88 -16.22
C TRP A 339 5.27 6.58 -16.86
N GLN A 340 4.89 5.41 -16.34
CA GLN A 340 5.37 4.13 -16.88
C GLN A 340 4.90 3.89 -18.32
N LEU A 341 3.73 4.36 -18.71
CA LEU A 341 3.26 4.29 -20.10
C LEU A 341 4.13 5.09 -21.09
N LYS A 342 4.86 6.11 -20.61
CA LYS A 342 5.83 6.89 -21.40
C LYS A 342 7.20 6.22 -21.47
N HIS A 343 7.41 5.13 -20.72
CA HIS A 343 8.66 4.38 -20.60
C HIS A 343 8.46 2.90 -20.97
N PRO A 344 8.14 2.58 -22.24
CA PRO A 344 7.87 1.21 -22.68
C PRO A 344 9.10 0.30 -22.56
N GLU A 345 10.31 0.86 -22.50
CA GLU A 345 11.56 0.16 -22.25
C GLU A 345 11.57 -0.59 -20.91
N ILE A 346 10.82 -0.11 -19.91
CA ILE A 346 10.72 -0.76 -18.58
C ILE A 346 10.18 -2.18 -18.72
N ASP A 347 9.11 -2.37 -19.50
CA ASP A 347 8.50 -3.69 -19.69
C ASP A 347 9.41 -4.62 -20.50
N ALA A 348 10.11 -4.09 -21.51
CA ALA A 348 11.09 -4.83 -22.29
C ALA A 348 12.28 -5.29 -21.42
N ASN A 349 12.79 -4.40 -20.55
CA ASN A 349 13.92 -4.69 -19.68
C ASN A 349 13.58 -5.62 -18.51
N ARG A 350 12.32 -5.59 -18.03
CA ARG A 350 11.86 -6.39 -16.87
C ARG A 350 12.16 -7.87 -17.02
N SER A 351 11.81 -8.46 -18.14
CA SER A 351 12.01 -9.90 -18.38
C SER A 351 13.48 -10.29 -18.39
N GLU A 352 14.34 -9.44 -18.95
CA GLU A 352 15.78 -9.67 -18.98
C GLU A 352 16.42 -9.51 -17.59
N LEU A 353 15.99 -8.51 -16.80
CA LEU A 353 16.44 -8.33 -15.42
C LEU A 353 16.05 -9.50 -14.52
N ILE A 354 14.81 -10.02 -14.63
CA ILE A 354 14.38 -11.21 -13.93
C ILE A 354 15.25 -12.42 -14.31
N LYS A 355 15.55 -12.59 -15.61
CA LYS A 355 16.44 -13.65 -16.06
C LYS A 355 17.83 -13.54 -15.43
N ILE A 356 18.42 -12.35 -15.38
CA ILE A 356 19.73 -12.14 -14.75
C ILE A 356 19.68 -12.50 -13.26
N LEU A 357 18.65 -12.04 -12.53
CA LEU A 357 18.49 -12.34 -11.10
C LEU A 357 18.32 -13.81 -10.81
N THR A 358 17.60 -14.55 -11.68
CA THR A 358 17.22 -15.96 -11.45
C THR A 358 18.15 -16.98 -12.10
N THR A 359 19.07 -16.57 -12.99
CA THR A 359 19.96 -17.50 -13.71
C THR A 359 21.13 -18.00 -12.84
N LYS A 360 21.31 -17.44 -11.64
CA LYS A 360 22.27 -17.93 -10.65
C LYS A 360 21.58 -18.95 -9.74
N GLY A 361 21.39 -20.13 -10.27
CA GLY A 361 21.05 -21.35 -9.55
C GLY A 361 22.19 -22.32 -9.67
#